data_e7a8d1fec0d360fac99c4349d067058f
#
_entry.id   e7a8d1fec0d360fac99c4349d067058f
#
_cell.length_a   1.000
_cell.length_b   1.000
_cell.length_c   1.000
_cell.angle_alpha   90.00
_cell.angle_beta   90.00
_cell.angle_gamma   90.00
#
_symmetry.space_group_name_H-M   'P 1'
#
loop_
_entity.id
_entity.type
_entity.pdbx_description
1 polymer ?
#
loop_
_entity_poly.entity_id
_entity_poly.type
_entity_poly.pdbx_seq_one_letter_code
_entity_poly.pdbx_strand_id
1 'polypeptide(L)'
;ERVVKYLRFQRGFEQWNSMKDSPDVAHRQELAKRLLEQVPERMRNGETTMGEALMLTTALWTDLEPNEAVRKQRIEEFKAILANSAPKIDPEQVARDAAQLAEYKRREAAIVADWQAKPAAQRDQAKLEESLESARRAVYASDQH
;
A
#
# COMPACT_ATOMS: atom_id res chain seq x y z
N GLU A 1 2.28 -7.00 -14.22
CA GLU A 1 2.79 -8.24 -13.62
C GLU A 1 2.72 -8.21 -12.09
N ARG A 2 3.02 -7.09 -11.48
CA ARG A 2 2.95 -6.87 -10.05
C ARG A 2 1.54 -7.09 -9.50
N VAL A 3 0.53 -6.55 -10.17
CA VAL A 3 -0.88 -6.71 -9.81
C VAL A 3 -1.30 -8.18 -9.93
N VAL A 4 -0.83 -8.88 -10.96
CA VAL A 4 -1.13 -10.31 -11.16
C VAL A 4 -0.56 -11.16 -10.02
N LYS A 5 0.67 -10.89 -9.60
CA LYS A 5 1.30 -11.60 -8.47
C LYS A 5 0.54 -11.38 -7.17
N TYR A 6 0.11 -10.15 -6.91
CA TYR A 6 -0.67 -9.82 -5.72
C TYR A 6 -2.02 -10.54 -5.72
N LEU A 7 -2.71 -10.57 -6.85
CA LEU A 7 -3.99 -11.26 -6.97
C LEU A 7 -3.83 -12.77 -6.77
N ARG A 8 -2.75 -13.36 -7.29
CA ARG A 8 -2.44 -14.78 -7.06
C ARG A 8 -2.20 -15.06 -5.58
N PHE A 9 -1.50 -14.16 -4.91
CA PHE A 9 -1.24 -14.26 -3.48
C PHE A 9 -2.56 -14.23 -2.70
N GLN A 10 -3.45 -13.29 -3.00
CA GLN A 10 -4.75 -13.19 -2.33
C GLN A 10 -5.59 -14.45 -2.54
N ARG A 11 -5.62 -14.98 -3.77
CA ARG A 11 -6.35 -16.22 -4.07
C ARG A 11 -5.78 -17.41 -3.32
N GLY A 12 -4.45 -17.48 -3.24
CA GLY A 12 -3.77 -18.53 -2.48
C GLY A 12 -4.14 -18.48 -1.01
N PHE A 13 -4.18 -17.28 -0.43
CA PHE A 13 -4.56 -17.10 0.97
C PHE A 13 -6.02 -17.50 1.20
N GLU A 14 -6.93 -17.09 0.33
CA GLU A 14 -8.34 -17.47 0.41
C GLU A 14 -8.51 -18.99 0.30
N GLN A 15 -7.77 -19.62 -0.61
CA GLN A 15 -7.78 -21.08 -0.79
C GLN A 15 -7.29 -21.76 0.47
N TRP A 16 -6.17 -21.32 1.03
CA TRP A 16 -5.64 -21.88 2.28
C TRP A 16 -6.66 -21.73 3.42
N ASN A 17 -7.26 -20.55 3.56
CA ASN A 17 -8.24 -20.28 4.60
C ASN A 17 -9.47 -21.18 4.48
N SER A 18 -9.90 -21.49 3.25
CA SER A 18 -11.03 -22.38 3.00
C SER A 18 -10.70 -23.86 3.31
N MET A 19 -9.42 -24.20 3.42
CA MET A 19 -8.96 -25.56 3.70
C MET A 19 -8.70 -25.84 5.18
N LYS A 20 -9.02 -24.90 6.08
CA LYS A 20 -8.73 -25.06 7.51
C LYS A 20 -9.24 -26.36 8.11
N ASP A 21 -10.40 -26.82 7.68
CA ASP A 21 -11.02 -28.03 8.17
C ASP A 21 -10.85 -29.23 7.21
N SER A 22 -10.03 -29.05 6.18
CA SER A 22 -9.77 -30.10 5.20
C SER A 22 -8.97 -31.26 5.81
N PRO A 23 -9.30 -32.54 5.50
CA PRO A 23 -8.48 -33.67 5.91
C PRO A 23 -7.13 -33.71 5.21
N ASP A 24 -6.95 -33.02 4.11
CA ASP A 24 -5.67 -32.95 3.37
C ASP A 24 -4.73 -31.91 4.00
N VAL A 25 -4.18 -32.26 5.17
CA VAL A 25 -3.29 -31.40 5.94
C VAL A 25 -2.00 -31.12 5.18
N ALA A 26 -1.45 -32.10 4.48
CA ALA A 26 -0.19 -31.96 3.75
C ALA A 26 -0.30 -30.89 2.66
N HIS A 27 -1.39 -30.90 1.88
CA HIS A 27 -1.62 -29.91 0.83
C HIS A 27 -1.82 -28.51 1.41
N ARG A 28 -2.61 -28.43 2.48
CA ARG A 28 -2.86 -27.15 3.17
C ARG A 28 -1.56 -26.53 3.69
N GLN A 29 -0.71 -27.34 4.33
CA GLN A 29 0.56 -26.84 4.89
C GLN A 29 1.56 -26.48 3.81
N GLU A 30 1.57 -27.20 2.69
CA GLU A 30 2.40 -26.84 1.54
C GLU A 30 2.02 -25.45 1.00
N LEU A 31 0.72 -25.22 0.87
CA LEU A 31 0.20 -23.91 0.43
C LEU A 31 0.57 -22.81 1.43
N ALA A 32 0.45 -23.08 2.74
CA ALA A 32 0.83 -22.14 3.79
C ALA A 32 2.30 -21.75 3.70
N LYS A 33 3.19 -22.71 3.45
CA LYS A 33 4.63 -22.42 3.28
C LYS A 33 4.90 -21.54 2.09
N ARG A 34 4.24 -21.78 0.96
CA ARG A 34 4.37 -20.94 -0.24
C ARG A 34 3.90 -19.53 0.00
N LEU A 35 2.79 -19.36 0.72
CA LEU A 35 2.28 -18.05 1.07
C LEU A 35 3.25 -17.29 1.97
N LEU A 36 3.82 -17.96 2.98
CA LEU A 36 4.83 -17.33 3.85
C LEU A 36 6.04 -16.82 3.07
N GLU A 37 6.51 -17.58 2.09
CA GLU A 37 7.64 -17.18 1.25
C GLU A 37 7.36 -15.92 0.44
N GLN A 38 6.10 -15.66 0.12
CA GLN A 38 5.69 -14.51 -0.70
C GLN A 38 5.46 -13.23 0.11
N VAL A 39 5.23 -13.33 1.42
CA VAL A 39 4.89 -12.17 2.25
C VAL A 39 5.97 -11.08 2.21
N PRO A 40 7.29 -11.38 2.33
CA PRO A 40 8.31 -10.33 2.26
C PRO A 40 8.29 -9.55 0.94
N GLU A 41 8.06 -10.22 -0.18
CA GLU A 41 7.96 -9.56 -1.48
C GLU A 41 6.75 -8.63 -1.55
N ARG A 42 5.60 -9.07 -1.00
CA ARG A 42 4.40 -8.21 -0.94
C ARG A 42 4.65 -6.97 -0.09
N MET A 43 5.42 -7.12 0.99
CA MET A 43 5.85 -5.98 1.82
C MET A 43 6.75 -5.02 1.04
N ARG A 44 7.77 -5.55 0.35
CA ARG A 44 8.70 -4.72 -0.45
C ARG A 44 7.96 -3.90 -1.51
N ASN A 45 6.91 -4.48 -2.08
CA ASN A 45 6.11 -3.82 -3.12
C ASN A 45 5.05 -2.86 -2.56
N GLY A 46 4.96 -2.72 -1.23
CA GLY A 46 3.97 -1.84 -0.60
C GLY A 46 2.53 -2.35 -0.71
N GLU A 47 2.34 -3.63 -1.02
CA GLU A 47 1.02 -4.23 -1.22
C GLU A 47 0.34 -4.64 0.08
N THR A 48 1.08 -4.73 1.16
CA THR A 48 0.56 -5.06 2.49
C THR A 48 1.26 -4.20 3.54
N THR A 49 0.54 -3.87 4.62
CA THR A 49 1.11 -3.15 5.76
C THR A 49 1.79 -4.14 6.71
N MET A 50 2.62 -3.62 7.61
CA MET A 50 3.26 -4.46 8.65
C MET A 50 2.20 -5.18 9.49
N GLY A 51 1.12 -4.48 9.89
CA GLY A 51 0.04 -5.08 10.67
C GLY A 51 -0.64 -6.24 9.95
N GLU A 52 -0.98 -6.04 8.67
CA GLU A 52 -1.58 -7.09 7.83
C GLU A 52 -0.63 -8.26 7.66
N ALA A 53 0.65 -7.99 7.35
CA ALA A 53 1.66 -9.02 7.17
C ALA A 53 1.85 -9.85 8.43
N LEU A 54 1.84 -9.23 9.61
CA LEU A 54 1.94 -9.95 10.89
C LEU A 54 0.71 -10.80 11.17
N MET A 55 -0.48 -10.31 10.84
CA MET A 55 -1.71 -11.09 10.97
C MET A 55 -1.68 -12.34 10.08
N LEU A 56 -1.29 -12.17 8.81
CA LEU A 56 -1.15 -13.28 7.87
C LEU A 56 -0.11 -14.30 8.34
N THR A 57 1.05 -13.82 8.76
CA THR A 57 2.16 -14.65 9.26
C THR A 57 1.72 -15.45 10.48
N THR A 58 1.04 -14.83 11.42
CA THR A 58 0.55 -15.49 12.63
C THR A 58 -0.45 -16.59 12.28
N ALA A 59 -1.39 -16.33 11.39
CA ALA A 59 -2.38 -17.31 10.96
C ALA A 59 -1.72 -18.51 10.27
N LEU A 60 -0.76 -18.26 9.37
CA LEU A 60 -0.06 -19.32 8.64
C LEU A 60 0.82 -20.17 9.57
N TRP A 61 1.55 -19.53 10.50
CA TRP A 61 2.37 -20.26 11.46
C TRP A 61 1.54 -21.03 12.47
N THR A 62 0.33 -20.56 12.79
CA THR A 62 -0.59 -21.30 13.67
C THR A 62 -0.98 -22.65 13.05
N ASP A 63 -1.09 -22.70 11.72
CA ASP A 63 -1.33 -23.94 11.00
C ASP A 63 -0.07 -24.81 10.92
N LEU A 64 1.09 -24.20 10.63
CA LEU A 64 2.33 -24.94 10.38
C LEU A 64 3.02 -25.48 11.62
N GLU A 65 2.90 -24.78 12.76
CA GLU A 65 3.61 -25.14 13.99
C GLU A 65 2.65 -25.22 15.18
N PRO A 66 2.28 -26.42 15.60
CA PRO A 66 1.38 -26.60 16.75
C PRO A 66 2.03 -26.27 18.09
N ASN A 67 3.37 -26.32 18.21
CA ASN A 67 4.08 -25.98 19.45
C ASN A 67 4.11 -24.46 19.61
N GLU A 68 3.44 -23.96 20.65
CA GLU A 68 3.31 -22.52 20.89
C GLU A 68 4.64 -21.81 21.06
N ALA A 69 5.57 -22.38 21.82
CA ALA A 69 6.88 -21.76 22.06
C ALA A 69 7.69 -21.64 20.77
N VAL A 70 7.73 -22.71 19.96
CA VAL A 70 8.42 -22.74 18.67
C VAL A 70 7.75 -21.76 17.71
N ARG A 71 6.42 -21.74 17.70
CA ARG A 71 5.65 -20.85 16.83
C ARG A 71 5.95 -19.39 17.13
N LYS A 72 5.99 -18.99 18.40
CA LYS A 72 6.33 -17.61 18.79
C LYS A 72 7.73 -17.24 18.32
N GLN A 73 8.70 -18.14 18.45
CA GLN A 73 10.05 -17.91 17.98
C GLN A 73 10.09 -17.71 16.46
N ARG A 74 9.39 -18.54 15.70
CA ARG A 74 9.31 -18.44 14.24
C ARG A 74 8.67 -17.12 13.80
N ILE A 75 7.62 -16.71 14.50
CA ILE A 75 6.94 -15.44 14.20
C ILE A 75 7.87 -14.25 14.47
N GLU A 76 8.64 -14.28 15.57
CA GLU A 76 9.62 -13.22 15.87
C GLU A 76 10.74 -13.15 14.84
N GLU A 77 11.26 -14.29 14.40
CA GLU A 77 12.26 -14.37 13.33
C GLU A 77 11.72 -13.78 12.03
N PHE A 78 10.48 -14.13 11.69
CA PHE A 78 9.84 -13.66 10.47
C PHE A 78 9.52 -12.17 10.54
N LYS A 79 9.15 -11.68 11.72
CA LYS A 79 8.92 -10.26 11.96
C LYS A 79 10.16 -9.42 11.65
N ALA A 80 11.34 -9.92 12.02
CA ALA A 80 12.61 -9.26 11.67
C ALA A 80 12.82 -9.20 10.15
N ILE A 81 12.50 -10.28 9.44
CA ILE A 81 12.58 -10.34 7.97
C ILE A 81 11.64 -9.30 7.36
N LEU A 82 10.41 -9.22 7.86
CA LEU A 82 9.42 -8.26 7.37
C LEU A 82 9.85 -6.82 7.62
N ALA A 83 10.42 -6.52 8.78
CA ALA A 83 10.93 -5.19 9.09
C ALA A 83 12.02 -4.74 8.12
N ASN A 84 12.90 -5.66 7.72
CA ASN A 84 13.94 -5.40 6.74
C ASN A 84 13.42 -5.34 5.30
N SER A 85 12.23 -5.88 5.04
CA SER A 85 11.61 -5.90 3.72
C SER A 85 10.71 -4.70 3.45
N ALA A 86 10.28 -3.99 4.50
CA ALA A 86 9.38 -2.84 4.36
C ALA A 86 10.03 -1.75 3.49
N PRO A 87 9.25 -1.05 2.64
CA PRO A 87 9.79 0.08 1.89
C PRO A 87 10.38 1.13 2.83
N LYS A 88 11.55 1.62 2.50
CA LYS A 88 12.19 2.67 3.29
C LYS A 88 11.51 4.00 3.00
N ILE A 89 11.06 4.68 4.05
CA ILE A 89 10.48 6.01 3.95
C ILE A 89 11.63 7.01 3.96
N ASP A 90 11.72 7.83 2.90
CA ASP A 90 12.67 8.93 2.85
C ASP A 90 12.00 10.18 3.42
N PRO A 91 12.42 10.68 4.62
CA PRO A 91 11.81 11.86 5.23
C PRO A 91 11.89 13.10 4.35
N GLU A 92 12.97 13.24 3.58
CA GLU A 92 13.13 14.38 2.67
C GLU A 92 12.11 14.35 1.54
N GLN A 93 11.83 13.18 0.99
CA GLN A 93 10.82 13.03 -0.05
C GLN A 93 9.42 13.30 0.50
N VAL A 94 9.11 12.81 1.70
CA VAL A 94 7.83 13.08 2.37
C VAL A 94 7.65 14.58 2.57
N ALA A 95 8.70 15.28 3.02
CA ALA A 95 8.67 16.73 3.21
C ALA A 95 8.46 17.47 1.89
N ARG A 96 9.14 17.05 0.81
CA ARG A 96 8.97 17.65 -0.52
C ARG A 96 7.54 17.46 -1.03
N ASP A 97 6.99 16.27 -0.89
CA ASP A 97 5.63 15.96 -1.32
C ASP A 97 4.60 16.81 -0.56
N ALA A 98 4.79 16.94 0.76
CA ALA A 98 3.93 17.77 1.61
C ALA A 98 4.00 19.25 1.20
N ALA A 99 5.20 19.74 0.91
CA ALA A 99 5.41 21.14 0.48
C ALA A 99 4.74 21.40 -0.87
N GLN A 100 4.85 20.47 -1.82
CA GLN A 100 4.21 20.59 -3.12
C GLN A 100 2.69 20.59 -3.00
N LEU A 101 2.15 19.72 -2.18
CA LEU A 101 0.70 19.68 -1.95
C LEU A 101 0.20 20.96 -1.32
N ALA A 102 0.93 21.50 -0.33
CA ALA A 102 0.58 22.76 0.32
C ALA A 102 0.61 23.92 -0.68
N GLU A 103 1.62 23.96 -1.55
CA GLU A 103 1.72 24.98 -2.61
C GLU A 103 0.57 24.88 -3.60
N TYR A 104 0.26 23.68 -4.05
CA TYR A 104 -0.88 23.47 -4.96
C TYR A 104 -2.18 23.92 -4.32
N LYS A 105 -2.43 23.58 -3.06
CA LYS A 105 -3.65 23.97 -2.35
C LYS A 105 -3.78 25.48 -2.20
N ARG A 106 -2.65 26.20 -1.98
CA ARG A 106 -2.67 27.65 -1.93
C ARG A 106 -3.07 28.25 -3.27
N ARG A 107 -2.50 27.75 -4.36
CA ARG A 107 -2.82 28.21 -5.71
C ARG A 107 -4.26 27.90 -6.08
N GLU A 108 -4.72 26.70 -5.74
CA GLU A 108 -6.10 26.29 -5.95
C GLU A 108 -7.07 27.23 -5.24
N ALA A 109 -6.83 27.52 -3.96
CA ALA A 109 -7.67 28.42 -3.18
C ALA A 109 -7.74 29.83 -3.77
N ALA A 110 -6.60 30.37 -4.24
CA ALA A 110 -6.55 31.67 -4.87
C ALA A 110 -7.34 31.69 -6.19
N ILE A 111 -7.18 30.67 -7.01
CA ILE A 111 -7.87 30.55 -8.30
C ILE A 111 -9.38 30.44 -8.09
N VAL A 112 -9.81 29.61 -7.15
CA VAL A 112 -11.24 29.43 -6.83
C VAL A 112 -11.83 30.72 -6.27
N ALA A 113 -11.10 31.43 -5.39
CA ALA A 113 -11.55 32.69 -4.81
C ALA A 113 -11.75 33.75 -5.89
N ASP A 114 -10.79 33.89 -6.82
CA ASP A 114 -10.90 34.81 -7.94
C ASP A 114 -12.10 34.50 -8.84
N TRP A 115 -12.30 33.23 -9.13
CA TRP A 115 -13.43 32.79 -9.95
C TRP A 115 -14.76 33.07 -9.26
N GLN A 116 -14.86 32.81 -7.97
CA GLN A 116 -16.07 33.06 -7.18
C GLN A 116 -16.36 34.55 -7.02
N ALA A 117 -15.33 35.38 -7.04
CA ALA A 117 -15.48 36.85 -6.96
C ALA A 117 -16.09 37.45 -8.21
N LYS A 118 -16.05 36.75 -9.35
CA LYS A 118 -16.64 37.23 -10.60
C LYS A 118 -18.17 37.10 -10.57
N PRO A 119 -18.88 38.02 -11.25
CA PRO A 119 -20.34 37.87 -11.44
C PRO A 119 -20.66 36.53 -12.10
N ALA A 120 -21.79 35.95 -11.74
CA ALA A 120 -22.19 34.64 -12.24
C ALA A 120 -22.17 34.54 -13.78
N ALA A 121 -22.56 35.61 -14.47
CA ALA A 121 -22.54 35.65 -15.94
C ALA A 121 -21.12 35.58 -16.55
N GLN A 122 -20.09 35.91 -15.75
CA GLN A 122 -18.68 35.90 -16.19
C GLN A 122 -17.90 34.69 -15.71
N ARG A 123 -18.56 33.79 -14.97
CA ARG A 123 -17.91 32.55 -14.49
C ARG A 123 -17.90 31.52 -15.60
N ASP A 124 -16.70 31.19 -16.06
CA ASP A 124 -16.48 30.18 -17.10
C ASP A 124 -15.83 28.96 -16.48
N GLN A 125 -16.56 27.86 -16.43
CA GLN A 125 -16.11 26.59 -15.86
C GLN A 125 -14.84 26.07 -16.58
N ALA A 126 -14.79 26.18 -17.90
CA ALA A 126 -13.64 25.73 -18.67
C ALA A 126 -12.37 26.50 -18.31
N LYS A 127 -12.48 27.80 -18.09
CA LYS A 127 -11.34 28.64 -17.67
C LYS A 127 -10.89 28.30 -16.24
N LEU A 128 -11.82 27.98 -15.37
CA LEU A 128 -11.49 27.51 -14.01
C LEU A 128 -10.67 26.23 -14.07
N GLU A 129 -11.12 25.22 -14.82
CA GLU A 129 -10.43 23.97 -14.97
C GLU A 129 -9.06 24.14 -15.62
N GLU A 130 -8.93 24.99 -16.62
CA GLU A 130 -7.66 25.33 -17.27
C GLU A 130 -6.68 25.94 -16.29
N SER A 131 -7.14 26.88 -15.46
CA SER A 131 -6.30 27.54 -14.45
C SER A 131 -5.82 26.55 -13.38
N LEU A 132 -6.70 25.66 -12.93
CA LEU A 132 -6.36 24.63 -11.95
C LEU A 132 -5.34 23.64 -12.53
N GLU A 133 -5.51 23.21 -13.78
CA GLU A 133 -4.57 22.31 -14.45
C GLU A 133 -3.21 22.98 -14.64
N SER A 134 -3.20 24.27 -15.02
CA SER A 134 -1.98 25.04 -15.16
C SER A 134 -1.22 25.15 -13.83
N ALA A 135 -1.95 25.38 -12.73
CA ALA A 135 -1.36 25.43 -11.39
C ALA A 135 -0.77 24.07 -10.99
N ARG A 136 -1.46 22.99 -11.29
CA ARG A 136 -0.98 21.62 -11.02
C ARG A 136 0.33 21.36 -11.76
N ARG A 137 0.39 21.68 -13.03
CA ARG A 137 1.62 21.52 -13.83
C ARG A 137 2.76 22.34 -13.29
N ALA A 138 2.50 23.59 -12.89
CA ALA A 138 3.53 24.48 -12.36
C ALA A 138 4.16 23.94 -11.07
N VAL A 139 3.35 23.32 -10.20
CA VAL A 139 3.83 22.76 -8.93
C VAL A 139 4.57 21.44 -9.15
N TYR A 140 4.07 20.57 -10.02
CA TYR A 140 4.57 19.18 -10.16
C TYR A 140 5.46 18.94 -11.37
N ALA A 141 5.68 19.92 -12.23
CA ALA A 141 6.49 19.75 -13.44
C ALA A 141 7.94 19.37 -13.16
N SER A 142 8.51 19.81 -12.02
CA SER A 142 9.89 19.52 -11.63
C SER A 142 10.11 18.05 -11.26
N ASP A 143 9.05 17.29 -10.98
CA ASP A 143 9.14 15.89 -10.58
C ASP A 143 9.16 14.93 -11.77
N GLN A 144 9.04 15.43 -13.00
CA GLN A 144 9.01 14.61 -14.21
C GLN A 144 10.39 14.38 -14.84
N HIS A 145 11.44 14.80 -14.14
CA HIS A 145 12.82 14.67 -14.62
C HIS A 145 13.62 13.63 -13.86
#